data_ef6e4e9f6a07c42a2fc9ac80193985ea
#
_entry.id   ef6e4e9f6a07c42a2fc9ac80193985ea
#
_cell.length_a   1.000
_cell.length_b   1.000
_cell.length_c   1.000
_cell.angle_alpha   90.00
_cell.angle_beta   90.00
_cell.angle_gamma   90.00
#
_symmetry.space_group_name_H-M   'P 1'
#
loop_
_entity.id
_entity.type
_entity.pdbx_description
1 polymer ?
#
loop_
_entity_poly.entity_id
_entity_poly.type
_entity_poly.pdbx_seq_one_letter_code
_entity_poly.pdbx_strand_id
1 'polypeptide(L)'
;MFKHRSVSKLLVALLVVAGACAQTATAPPGLTLTQAIDQALKHNLQATLAQERTVEARAQRGIGLSALLPNVSGVAYQMNLTENLAAQGLTASIFPGIPAFIGPFNRFDARFEMVESLFNLPAIRRYQATRYGVQLAEQQRRLAEQQVTTATTLAYIGVLETGQSVAAAESNVQLSRQLLDLAVNQRKAGIATGLDVARAETRLASQQVQLAQAQTNLDTARLNLLRVIGSPLSAEFSPADAMRFEPQPAPEAGAAIRQALGERLELSVASAGLRIAEAERKAAIGGWAPSVSAFGDYGSSGLKPNEVDLPTRSVGIRVDVPIFNGGRTRSEVQAATSRVRQAEMQLSDLRAAVEKDVRQALDNLATREEQMRAAQKNLELAQRELSLAQDRFRNGVADNIEVTAAQTELENARQIAVSSLAQFNIARLNLFSAMGRARDFTF
;
A
#
# COMPACT_ATOMS: atom_id res chain seq x y z
N MET A 1 9.03 69.91 2.46
CA MET A 1 10.30 70.40 1.93
C MET A 1 10.81 69.38 0.94
N PHE A 2 10.54 69.64 -0.33
CA PHE A 2 11.38 69.75 -1.51
C PHE A 2 12.47 68.67 -1.62
N LYS A 3 12.57 67.84 -2.71
CA LYS A 3 12.72 68.25 -4.12
C LYS A 3 12.53 67.07 -5.09
N HIS A 4 11.79 67.35 -6.17
CA HIS A 4 11.77 66.63 -7.47
C HIS A 4 13.16 66.47 -8.12
N ARG A 5 13.30 65.42 -8.95
CA ARG A 5 13.92 65.46 -10.32
C ARG A 5 14.01 64.01 -10.78
N SER A 6 13.81 63.59 -11.96
CA SER A 6 13.45 64.11 -13.29
C SER A 6 13.64 62.94 -14.25
N VAL A 7 12.64 62.72 -15.08
CA VAL A 7 12.49 61.96 -16.31
C VAL A 7 13.77 61.79 -17.14
N SER A 8 14.03 60.58 -17.60
CA SER A 8 14.72 60.37 -18.90
C SER A 8 14.17 59.16 -19.61
N LYS A 9 13.53 59.38 -20.76
CA LYS A 9 13.01 58.42 -21.71
C LYS A 9 14.18 57.80 -22.45
N LEU A 10 14.27 56.46 -22.53
CA LEU A 10 15.02 55.78 -23.55
C LEU A 10 14.13 54.73 -24.21
N LEU A 11 13.74 55.02 -25.42
CA LEU A 11 13.06 54.18 -26.38
C LEU A 11 14.08 53.16 -26.88
N VAL A 12 13.91 51.87 -26.56
CA VAL A 12 14.67 50.78 -27.21
C VAL A 12 13.70 49.93 -28.00
N ALA A 13 13.97 49.86 -29.28
CA ALA A 13 13.20 49.13 -30.29
C ALA A 13 13.14 47.64 -29.98
N LEU A 14 11.93 47.09 -29.95
CA LEU A 14 11.65 45.67 -29.82
C LEU A 14 11.79 45.01 -31.22
N LEU A 15 12.93 44.36 -31.46
CA LEU A 15 13.10 43.43 -32.57
C LEU A 15 12.48 42.09 -32.16
N VAL A 16 11.25 41.85 -32.62
CA VAL A 16 10.60 40.52 -32.50
C VAL A 16 11.26 39.58 -33.48
N VAL A 17 12.22 38.80 -33.01
CA VAL A 17 12.67 37.60 -33.73
C VAL A 17 11.69 36.50 -33.39
N ALA A 18 10.74 36.25 -34.29
CA ALA A 18 9.91 35.05 -34.28
C ALA A 18 10.79 33.85 -34.64
N GLY A 19 11.47 33.31 -33.65
CA GLY A 19 12.07 31.97 -33.71
C GLY A 19 10.96 30.95 -33.67
N ALA A 20 10.57 30.39 -34.82
CA ALA A 20 9.79 29.16 -34.89
C ALA A 20 10.60 28.05 -34.24
N CYS A 21 10.38 27.80 -32.94
CA CYS A 21 10.76 26.55 -32.31
C CYS A 21 9.91 25.46 -32.96
N ALA A 22 10.45 24.78 -33.96
CA ALA A 22 10.00 23.47 -34.34
C ALA A 22 10.18 22.59 -33.05
N GLN A 23 9.10 22.36 -32.34
CA GLN A 23 9.05 21.33 -31.31
C GLN A 23 9.30 20.01 -32.02
N THR A 24 10.56 19.57 -32.05
CA THR A 24 10.86 18.16 -32.30
C THR A 24 10.10 17.41 -31.21
N ALA A 25 9.06 16.68 -31.61
CA ALA A 25 8.36 15.76 -30.75
C ALA A 25 9.41 14.75 -30.24
N THR A 26 9.99 15.02 -29.07
CA THR A 26 10.85 14.07 -28.38
C THR A 26 10.00 12.87 -28.07
N ALA A 27 10.43 11.69 -28.53
CA ALA A 27 9.76 10.45 -28.20
C ALA A 27 9.53 10.38 -26.69
N PRO A 28 8.36 9.90 -26.23
CA PRO A 28 8.08 9.83 -24.80
C PRO A 28 9.18 9.03 -24.10
N PRO A 29 9.57 9.43 -22.87
CA PRO A 29 10.65 8.79 -22.15
C PRO A 29 10.36 7.31 -21.94
N GLY A 30 11.35 6.46 -22.20
CA GLY A 30 11.25 5.03 -21.95
C GLY A 30 11.13 4.76 -20.43
N LEU A 31 10.07 4.13 -19.99
CA LEU A 31 9.86 3.73 -18.60
C LEU A 31 10.16 2.23 -18.45
N THR A 32 11.18 1.87 -17.66
CA THR A 32 11.45 0.47 -17.31
C THR A 32 10.63 0.03 -16.09
N LEU A 33 10.42 -1.28 -15.91
CA LEU A 33 9.75 -1.84 -14.74
C LEU A 33 10.43 -1.38 -13.42
N THR A 34 11.74 -1.42 -13.37
CA THR A 34 12.50 -0.98 -12.19
C THR A 34 12.23 0.48 -11.85
N GLN A 35 12.24 1.36 -12.85
CA GLN A 35 11.92 2.78 -12.67
C GLN A 35 10.48 2.99 -12.22
N ALA A 36 9.52 2.23 -12.77
CA ALA A 36 8.12 2.28 -12.36
C ALA A 36 7.94 1.85 -10.89
N ILE A 37 8.63 0.79 -10.45
CA ILE A 37 8.62 0.34 -9.05
C ILE A 37 9.24 1.41 -8.14
N ASP A 38 10.37 2.00 -8.50
CA ASP A 38 11.04 3.04 -7.70
C ASP A 38 10.17 4.29 -7.55
N GLN A 39 9.45 4.68 -8.60
CA GLN A 39 8.49 5.79 -8.54
C GLN A 39 7.29 5.43 -7.65
N ALA A 40 6.73 4.22 -7.81
CA ALA A 40 5.63 3.75 -7.00
C ALA A 40 5.98 3.74 -5.50
N LEU A 41 7.16 3.24 -5.13
CA LEU A 41 7.60 3.21 -3.73
C LEU A 41 7.75 4.61 -3.11
N LYS A 42 8.01 5.64 -3.92
CA LYS A 42 8.13 7.03 -3.46
C LYS A 42 6.79 7.77 -3.39
N HIS A 43 5.87 7.48 -4.29
CA HIS A 43 4.68 8.32 -4.52
C HIS A 43 3.34 7.58 -4.33
N ASN A 44 3.35 6.25 -4.26
CA ASN A 44 2.11 5.50 -4.04
C ASN A 44 1.56 5.75 -2.63
N LEU A 45 0.24 5.99 -2.56
CA LEU A 45 -0.45 6.30 -1.31
C LEU A 45 -0.27 5.21 -0.24
N GLN A 46 -0.30 3.92 -0.61
CA GLN A 46 -0.15 2.83 0.36
C GLN A 46 1.25 2.78 0.97
N ALA A 47 2.29 3.03 0.16
CA ALA A 47 3.66 3.09 0.65
C ALA A 47 3.89 4.28 1.59
N THR A 48 3.40 5.46 1.22
CA THR A 48 3.52 6.68 2.05
C THR A 48 2.71 6.58 3.34
N LEU A 49 1.47 6.06 3.30
CA LEU A 49 0.68 5.80 4.50
C LEU A 49 1.35 4.80 5.45
N ALA A 50 1.98 3.74 4.92
CA ALA A 50 2.69 2.77 5.74
C ALA A 50 3.93 3.40 6.41
N GLN A 51 4.59 4.35 5.74
CA GLN A 51 5.68 5.13 6.32
C GLN A 51 5.19 6.00 7.48
N GLU A 52 4.08 6.74 7.31
CA GLU A 52 3.49 7.57 8.36
C GLU A 52 3.03 6.74 9.56
N ARG A 53 2.47 5.55 9.36
CA ARG A 53 2.16 4.62 10.45
C ARG A 53 3.40 4.21 11.26
N THR A 54 4.57 4.16 10.63
CA THR A 54 5.83 3.91 11.34
C THR A 54 6.22 5.10 12.21
N VAL A 55 6.00 6.33 11.74
CA VAL A 55 6.19 7.55 12.53
C VAL A 55 5.22 7.57 13.72
N GLU A 56 3.94 7.27 13.49
CA GLU A 56 2.93 7.15 14.55
C GLU A 56 3.34 6.11 15.61
N ALA A 57 3.76 4.92 15.19
CA ALA A 57 4.19 3.89 16.13
C ALA A 57 5.40 4.32 16.99
N ARG A 58 6.32 5.09 16.43
CA ARG A 58 7.44 5.68 17.18
C ARG A 58 6.96 6.71 18.18
N ALA A 59 5.97 7.54 17.83
CA ALA A 59 5.34 8.47 18.75
C ALA A 59 4.61 7.75 19.88
N GLN A 60 3.88 6.67 19.58
CA GLN A 60 3.22 5.82 20.59
C GLN A 60 4.23 5.17 21.55
N ARG A 61 5.42 4.81 21.06
CA ARG A 61 6.50 4.37 21.95
C ARG A 61 6.94 5.49 22.90
N GLY A 62 7.02 6.75 22.41
CA GLY A 62 7.31 7.93 23.24
C GLY A 62 6.28 8.13 24.34
N ILE A 63 4.98 8.01 23.99
CA ILE A 63 3.88 8.04 24.96
C ILE A 63 4.00 6.90 25.98
N GLY A 64 4.33 5.69 25.55
CA GLY A 64 4.58 4.57 26.45
C GLY A 64 5.76 4.80 27.40
N LEU A 65 6.80 5.49 26.93
CA LEU A 65 7.96 5.86 27.72
C LEU A 65 7.63 6.95 28.77
N SER A 66 6.77 7.92 28.41
CA SER A 66 6.41 9.01 29.32
C SER A 66 5.75 8.54 30.63
N ALA A 67 5.10 7.36 30.60
CA ALA A 67 4.56 6.73 31.80
C ALA A 67 5.63 6.25 32.81
N LEU A 68 6.91 6.21 32.40
CA LEU A 68 8.06 5.80 33.20
C LEU A 68 8.98 6.98 33.55
N LEU A 69 8.66 8.18 33.09
CA LEU A 69 9.44 9.39 33.28
C LEU A 69 8.73 10.33 34.25
N PRO A 70 9.45 11.26 34.90
CA PRO A 70 8.83 12.30 35.72
C PRO A 70 7.82 13.11 34.94
N ASN A 71 6.61 13.25 35.49
CA ASN A 71 5.58 14.14 34.97
C ASN A 71 5.48 15.35 35.86
N VAL A 72 5.64 16.55 35.29
CA VAL A 72 5.53 17.82 36.00
C VAL A 72 4.32 18.57 35.47
N SER A 73 3.43 18.98 36.37
CA SER A 73 2.25 19.80 36.03
C SER A 73 2.22 21.06 36.90
N GLY A 74 1.66 22.14 36.37
CA GLY A 74 1.35 23.35 37.13
C GLY A 74 -0.17 23.43 37.32
N VAL A 75 -0.59 23.61 38.57
CA VAL A 75 -2.00 23.76 38.93
C VAL A 75 -2.17 25.08 39.64
N ALA A 76 -3.18 25.87 39.26
CA ALA A 76 -3.57 27.08 39.96
C ALA A 76 -5.07 27.14 40.04
N TYR A 77 -5.60 27.35 41.23
CA TYR A 77 -7.04 27.50 41.41
C TYR A 77 -7.35 28.51 42.54
N GLN A 78 -8.52 29.08 42.45
CA GLN A 78 -9.14 29.84 43.53
C GLN A 78 -10.54 29.31 43.75
N MET A 79 -10.87 28.97 44.99
CA MET A 79 -12.18 28.49 45.36
C MET A 79 -12.71 29.22 46.58
N ASN A 80 -14.01 29.34 46.72
CA ASN A 80 -14.70 29.78 47.91
C ASN A 80 -15.29 28.53 48.60
N LEU A 81 -14.92 28.27 49.84
CA LEU A 81 -15.33 27.07 50.54
C LEU A 81 -15.71 27.36 52.00
N THR A 82 -16.56 26.49 52.53
CA THR A 82 -16.86 26.40 53.97
C THR A 82 -16.43 25.02 54.43
N GLU A 83 -15.67 24.97 55.50
CA GLU A 83 -15.19 23.69 56.07
C GLU A 83 -15.90 23.41 57.41
N ASN A 84 -16.38 22.18 57.58
CA ASN A 84 -16.98 21.68 58.83
C ASN A 84 -15.86 21.11 59.72
N LEU A 85 -15.38 21.91 60.66
CA LEU A 85 -14.31 21.51 61.60
C LEU A 85 -14.77 20.41 62.57
N ALA A 86 -16.05 20.42 62.94
CA ALA A 86 -16.57 19.41 63.83
C ALA A 86 -16.53 18.00 63.20
N ALA A 87 -16.74 17.90 61.86
CA ALA A 87 -16.61 16.64 61.13
C ALA A 87 -15.14 16.18 61.01
N GLN A 88 -14.17 17.07 61.19
CA GLN A 88 -12.72 16.74 61.25
C GLN A 88 -12.26 16.39 62.68
N GLY A 89 -13.16 16.30 63.66
CA GLY A 89 -12.83 16.02 65.02
C GLY A 89 -12.40 17.23 65.87
N LEU A 90 -12.39 18.42 65.28
CA LEU A 90 -12.07 19.69 65.95
C LEU A 90 -13.34 20.27 66.56
N THR A 91 -13.80 19.68 67.67
CA THR A 91 -15.04 20.11 68.36
C THR A 91 -14.72 21.05 69.53
N ALA A 92 -15.65 21.88 69.92
CA ALA A 92 -15.49 22.81 71.05
C ALA A 92 -15.23 22.08 72.40
N SER A 93 -15.58 20.79 72.51
CA SER A 93 -15.27 19.96 73.67
C SER A 93 -13.77 19.61 73.77
N ILE A 94 -13.05 19.55 72.65
CA ILE A 94 -11.61 19.25 72.60
C ILE A 94 -10.82 20.56 72.56
N PHE A 95 -11.32 21.56 71.86
CA PHE A 95 -10.66 22.86 71.68
C PHE A 95 -11.70 23.99 71.97
N PRO A 96 -11.79 24.44 73.20
CA PRO A 96 -12.72 25.52 73.56
C PRO A 96 -12.49 26.80 72.76
N GLY A 97 -13.58 27.29 72.12
CA GLY A 97 -13.55 28.50 71.32
C GLY A 97 -13.40 28.25 69.79
N ILE A 98 -13.26 27.02 69.33
CA ILE A 98 -13.27 26.73 67.89
C ILE A 98 -14.72 26.65 67.38
N PRO A 99 -15.08 27.37 66.32
CA PRO A 99 -16.40 27.26 65.71
C PRO A 99 -16.62 25.90 65.04
N ALA A 100 -17.86 25.41 64.98
CA ALA A 100 -18.19 24.13 64.35
C ALA A 100 -17.88 24.12 62.86
N PHE A 101 -17.86 25.28 62.19
CA PHE A 101 -17.48 25.45 60.80
C PHE A 101 -16.76 26.78 60.62
N ILE A 102 -15.90 26.84 59.56
CA ILE A 102 -15.21 28.03 59.10
C ILE A 102 -15.62 28.36 57.69
N GLY A 103 -15.85 29.63 57.39
CA GLY A 103 -16.18 30.12 56.07
C GLY A 103 -17.51 30.86 56.00
N PRO A 104 -17.90 31.31 54.76
CA PRO A 104 -17.18 31.09 53.53
C PRO A 104 -15.87 31.89 53.47
N PHE A 105 -14.78 31.24 53.01
CA PHE A 105 -13.50 31.95 52.78
C PHE A 105 -12.95 31.54 51.42
N ASN A 106 -12.11 32.42 50.86
CA ASN A 106 -11.42 32.12 49.59
C ASN A 106 -10.13 31.35 49.92
N ARG A 107 -9.85 30.34 49.06
CA ARG A 107 -8.57 29.65 49.07
C ARG A 107 -7.96 29.72 47.67
N PHE A 108 -6.80 30.31 47.60
CA PHE A 108 -5.93 30.36 46.42
C PHE A 108 -4.84 29.31 46.61
N ASP A 109 -4.52 28.58 45.54
CA ASP A 109 -3.43 27.62 45.54
C ASP A 109 -2.81 27.59 44.15
N ALA A 110 -1.49 27.79 44.08
CA ALA A 110 -0.73 27.66 42.82
C ALA A 110 0.57 26.88 43.12
N ARG A 111 0.67 25.74 42.48
CA ARG A 111 1.80 24.83 42.71
C ARG A 111 2.24 24.09 41.45
N PHE A 112 3.50 23.65 41.48
CA PHE A 112 4.02 22.63 40.61
C PHE A 112 3.93 21.28 41.30
N GLU A 113 3.45 20.29 40.61
CA GLU A 113 3.37 18.90 41.10
C GLU A 113 4.23 18.03 40.18
N MET A 114 5.01 17.16 40.78
CA MET A 114 5.82 16.15 40.10
C MET A 114 5.44 14.76 40.61
N VAL A 115 5.21 13.85 39.65
CA VAL A 115 5.01 12.44 39.94
C VAL A 115 5.92 11.62 39.04
N GLU A 116 6.67 10.71 39.61
CA GLU A 116 7.55 9.78 38.92
C GLU A 116 7.26 8.35 39.32
N SER A 117 7.12 7.47 38.34
CA SER A 117 6.97 6.03 38.58
C SER A 117 8.33 5.37 38.72
N LEU A 118 8.76 5.12 39.97
CA LEU A 118 10.04 4.46 40.26
C LEU A 118 10.00 2.96 39.94
N PHE A 119 8.86 2.31 40.18
CA PHE A 119 8.61 0.92 39.81
C PHE A 119 7.14 0.68 39.52
N ASN A 120 6.85 0.27 38.29
CA ASN A 120 5.52 -0.13 37.84
C ASN A 120 5.64 -1.21 36.76
N LEU A 121 5.50 -2.47 37.15
CA LEU A 121 5.71 -3.59 36.24
C LEU A 121 4.73 -3.59 35.04
N PRO A 122 3.44 -3.32 35.21
CA PRO A 122 2.53 -3.11 34.11
C PRO A 122 3.01 -2.04 33.11
N ALA A 123 3.44 -0.87 33.58
CA ALA A 123 3.90 0.22 32.71
C ALA A 123 5.18 -0.18 31.95
N ILE A 124 6.14 -0.82 32.61
CA ILE A 124 7.37 -1.34 31.99
C ILE A 124 7.02 -2.34 30.86
N ARG A 125 6.10 -3.27 31.11
CA ARG A 125 5.68 -4.27 30.12
C ARG A 125 4.86 -3.68 28.97
N ARG A 126 4.01 -2.67 29.24
CA ARG A 126 3.34 -1.91 28.18
C ARG A 126 4.33 -1.13 27.32
N TYR A 127 5.34 -0.51 27.93
CA TYR A 127 6.41 0.13 27.15
C TYR A 127 7.15 -0.89 26.27
N GLN A 128 7.41 -2.11 26.76
CA GLN A 128 7.96 -3.17 25.90
C GLN A 128 7.01 -3.53 24.75
N ALA A 129 5.70 -3.59 24.98
CA ALA A 129 4.71 -3.83 23.93
C ALA A 129 4.75 -2.73 22.85
N THR A 130 4.89 -1.45 23.25
CA THR A 130 5.02 -0.35 22.26
C THR A 130 6.30 -0.43 21.42
N ARG A 131 7.41 -0.95 22.00
CA ARG A 131 8.63 -1.24 21.23
C ARG A 131 8.41 -2.32 20.17
N TYR A 132 7.67 -3.39 20.50
CA TYR A 132 7.24 -4.39 19.50
C TYR A 132 6.24 -3.80 18.51
N GLY A 133 5.42 -2.82 18.92
CA GLY A 133 4.54 -2.07 18.02
C GLY A 133 5.31 -1.33 16.92
N VAL A 134 6.46 -0.73 17.23
CA VAL A 134 7.34 -0.12 16.22
C VAL A 134 7.87 -1.18 15.25
N GLN A 135 8.30 -2.35 15.75
CA GLN A 135 8.76 -3.44 14.88
C GLN A 135 7.63 -3.94 13.98
N LEU A 136 6.42 -4.07 14.50
CA LEU A 136 5.23 -4.44 13.73
C LEU A 136 4.98 -3.43 12.59
N ALA A 137 4.99 -2.13 12.90
CA ALA A 137 4.78 -1.08 11.91
C ALA A 137 5.86 -1.09 10.80
N GLU A 138 7.13 -1.38 11.16
CA GLU A 138 8.22 -1.52 10.20
C GLU A 138 8.03 -2.76 9.29
N GLN A 139 7.56 -3.89 9.82
CA GLN A 139 7.24 -5.06 8.99
C GLN A 139 6.02 -4.80 8.09
N GLN A 140 4.99 -4.13 8.60
CA GLN A 140 3.83 -3.71 7.81
C GLN A 140 4.21 -2.75 6.69
N ARG A 141 5.15 -1.82 6.92
CA ARG A 141 5.68 -0.95 5.87
C ARG A 141 6.36 -1.75 4.77
N ARG A 142 7.23 -2.71 5.13
CA ARG A 142 7.88 -3.59 4.14
C ARG A 142 6.88 -4.42 3.35
N LEU A 143 5.83 -4.93 4.03
CA LEU A 143 4.74 -5.66 3.37
C LEU A 143 3.98 -4.77 2.38
N ALA A 144 3.66 -3.53 2.77
CA ALA A 144 3.03 -2.56 1.87
C ALA A 144 3.91 -2.24 0.65
N GLU A 145 5.23 -2.08 0.83
CA GLU A 145 6.17 -1.90 -0.26
C GLU A 145 6.20 -3.09 -1.23
N GLN A 146 6.15 -4.32 -0.71
CA GLN A 146 6.06 -5.53 -1.53
C GLN A 146 4.74 -5.60 -2.31
N GLN A 147 3.63 -5.25 -1.67
CA GLN A 147 2.31 -5.19 -2.31
C GLN A 147 2.27 -4.12 -3.42
N VAL A 148 2.83 -2.94 -3.18
CA VAL A 148 2.97 -1.88 -4.18
C VAL A 148 3.85 -2.35 -5.35
N THR A 149 4.97 -3.04 -5.08
CA THR A 149 5.82 -3.64 -6.12
C THR A 149 5.03 -4.61 -6.98
N THR A 150 4.29 -5.54 -6.38
CA THR A 150 3.45 -6.52 -7.12
C THR A 150 2.38 -5.83 -7.95
N ALA A 151 1.67 -4.85 -7.36
CA ALA A 151 0.62 -4.10 -8.06
C ALA A 151 1.17 -3.28 -9.24
N THR A 152 2.36 -2.67 -9.07
CA THR A 152 3.04 -1.93 -10.14
C THR A 152 3.46 -2.86 -11.27
N THR A 153 4.03 -4.03 -10.95
CA THR A 153 4.44 -5.03 -11.95
C THR A 153 3.22 -5.54 -12.73
N LEU A 154 2.10 -5.84 -12.06
CA LEU A 154 0.86 -6.25 -12.72
C LEU A 154 0.32 -5.17 -13.65
N ALA A 155 0.30 -3.90 -13.21
CA ALA A 155 -0.14 -2.79 -14.05
C ALA A 155 0.79 -2.58 -15.25
N TYR A 156 2.10 -2.77 -15.08
CA TYR A 156 3.09 -2.68 -16.13
C TYR A 156 2.93 -3.81 -17.17
N ILE A 157 2.70 -5.06 -16.72
CA ILE A 157 2.35 -6.19 -17.60
C ILE A 157 1.09 -5.87 -18.40
N GLY A 158 0.07 -5.27 -17.77
CA GLY A 158 -1.16 -4.87 -18.45
C GLY A 158 -0.93 -3.85 -19.57
N VAL A 159 0.01 -2.90 -19.39
CA VAL A 159 0.38 -1.96 -20.47
C VAL A 159 1.09 -2.70 -21.61
N LEU A 160 1.99 -3.63 -21.32
CA LEU A 160 2.68 -4.42 -22.33
C LEU A 160 1.70 -5.34 -23.10
N GLU A 161 0.78 -6.00 -22.41
CA GLU A 161 -0.26 -6.85 -23.02
C GLU A 161 -1.17 -6.06 -23.95
N THR A 162 -1.70 -4.92 -23.48
CA THR A 162 -2.59 -4.07 -24.29
C THR A 162 -1.85 -3.43 -25.46
N GLY A 163 -0.57 -3.08 -25.29
CA GLY A 163 0.28 -2.61 -26.39
C GLY A 163 0.48 -3.67 -27.47
N GLN A 164 0.73 -4.93 -27.09
CA GLN A 164 0.79 -6.05 -28.04
C GLN A 164 -0.56 -6.32 -28.71
N SER A 165 -1.67 -6.14 -28.00
CA SER A 165 -3.02 -6.28 -28.56
C SER A 165 -3.31 -5.20 -29.62
N VAL A 166 -2.84 -3.95 -29.43
CA VAL A 166 -2.94 -2.90 -30.46
C VAL A 166 -2.13 -3.29 -31.69
N ALA A 167 -0.88 -3.74 -31.55
CA ALA A 167 -0.05 -4.16 -32.67
C ALA A 167 -0.68 -5.35 -33.45
N ALA A 168 -1.30 -6.29 -32.73
CA ALA A 168 -2.04 -7.39 -33.35
C ALA A 168 -3.27 -6.88 -34.14
N ALA A 169 -4.05 -5.94 -33.56
CA ALA A 169 -5.21 -5.35 -34.22
C ALA A 169 -4.81 -4.52 -35.46
N GLU A 170 -3.71 -3.76 -35.40
CA GLU A 170 -3.17 -3.04 -36.59
C GLU A 170 -2.79 -4.03 -37.69
N SER A 171 -2.12 -5.12 -37.36
CA SER A 171 -1.79 -6.18 -38.32
C SER A 171 -3.04 -6.80 -38.94
N ASN A 172 -4.11 -6.99 -38.16
CA ASN A 172 -5.40 -7.52 -38.65
C ASN A 172 -6.11 -6.53 -39.58
N VAL A 173 -6.07 -5.23 -39.33
CA VAL A 173 -6.59 -4.18 -40.22
C VAL A 173 -5.82 -4.17 -41.54
N GLN A 174 -4.47 -4.25 -41.49
CA GLN A 174 -3.64 -4.32 -42.71
C GLN A 174 -3.95 -5.57 -43.52
N LEU A 175 -4.08 -6.73 -42.87
CA LEU A 175 -4.47 -7.97 -43.55
C LEU A 175 -5.83 -7.84 -44.20
N SER A 176 -6.84 -7.30 -43.52
CA SER A 176 -8.18 -7.12 -44.03
C SER A 176 -8.21 -6.15 -45.23
N ARG A 177 -7.36 -5.11 -45.28
CA ARG A 177 -7.19 -4.23 -46.45
C ARG A 177 -6.62 -5.02 -47.64
N GLN A 178 -5.59 -5.82 -47.45
CA GLN A 178 -4.99 -6.65 -48.49
C GLN A 178 -5.99 -7.66 -49.05
N LEU A 179 -6.83 -8.27 -48.20
CA LEU A 179 -7.86 -9.20 -48.63
C LEU A 179 -9.02 -8.51 -49.39
N LEU A 180 -9.38 -7.29 -48.96
CA LEU A 180 -10.34 -6.47 -49.74
C LEU A 180 -9.80 -6.13 -51.14
N ASP A 181 -8.54 -5.68 -51.23
CA ASP A 181 -7.89 -5.39 -52.51
C ASP A 181 -7.83 -6.65 -53.42
N LEU A 182 -7.54 -7.81 -52.83
CA LEU A 182 -7.57 -9.09 -53.53
C LEU A 182 -8.98 -9.41 -54.07
N ALA A 183 -10.02 -9.29 -53.23
CA ALA A 183 -11.41 -9.55 -53.60
C ALA A 183 -11.89 -8.59 -54.73
N VAL A 184 -11.52 -7.31 -54.67
CA VAL A 184 -11.83 -6.33 -55.74
C VAL A 184 -11.14 -6.68 -57.06
N ASN A 185 -9.86 -7.10 -57.00
CA ASN A 185 -9.12 -7.51 -58.20
C ASN A 185 -9.67 -8.80 -58.81
N GLN A 186 -10.03 -9.79 -57.99
CA GLN A 186 -10.68 -11.04 -58.42
C GLN A 186 -12.07 -10.78 -59.04
N ARG A 187 -12.85 -9.83 -58.52
CA ARG A 187 -14.11 -9.39 -59.12
C ARG A 187 -13.91 -8.78 -60.52
N LYS A 188 -12.89 -7.90 -60.69
CA LYS A 188 -12.54 -7.34 -61.98
C LYS A 188 -12.15 -8.42 -63.02
N ALA A 189 -11.51 -9.49 -62.55
CA ALA A 189 -11.13 -10.65 -63.35
C ALA A 189 -12.30 -11.63 -63.62
N GLY A 190 -13.51 -11.38 -63.04
CA GLY A 190 -14.68 -12.24 -63.20
C GLY A 190 -14.66 -13.51 -62.32
N ILE A 191 -13.71 -13.63 -61.38
CA ILE A 191 -13.54 -14.82 -60.53
C ILE A 191 -14.33 -14.68 -59.22
N ALA A 192 -14.41 -13.46 -58.61
CA ALA A 192 -15.16 -13.19 -57.39
C ALA A 192 -16.47 -12.45 -57.66
N THR A 193 -17.41 -12.56 -56.74
CA THR A 193 -18.74 -11.91 -56.82
C THR A 193 -18.76 -10.55 -56.09
N GLY A 194 -19.81 -9.76 -56.27
CA GLY A 194 -20.05 -8.54 -55.50
C GLY A 194 -20.26 -8.84 -54.00
N LEU A 195 -20.78 -10.02 -53.67
CA LEU A 195 -20.95 -10.47 -52.29
C LEU A 195 -19.59 -10.69 -51.58
N ASP A 196 -18.60 -11.18 -52.32
CA ASP A 196 -17.25 -11.40 -51.74
C ASP A 196 -16.57 -10.09 -51.40
N VAL A 197 -16.73 -9.04 -52.22
CA VAL A 197 -16.26 -7.69 -51.94
C VAL A 197 -16.98 -7.12 -50.72
N ALA A 198 -18.32 -7.21 -50.66
CA ALA A 198 -19.10 -6.71 -49.52
C ALA A 198 -18.73 -7.40 -48.19
N ARG A 199 -18.44 -8.70 -48.23
CA ARG A 199 -17.91 -9.43 -47.05
C ARG A 199 -16.56 -8.91 -46.61
N ALA A 200 -15.63 -8.66 -47.54
CA ALA A 200 -14.31 -8.13 -47.23
C ALA A 200 -14.39 -6.69 -46.70
N GLU A 201 -15.28 -5.84 -47.23
CA GLU A 201 -15.55 -4.50 -46.69
C GLU A 201 -16.08 -4.56 -45.25
N THR A 202 -17.08 -5.41 -45.00
CA THR A 202 -17.64 -5.63 -43.64
C THR A 202 -16.57 -6.09 -42.68
N ARG A 203 -15.69 -6.99 -43.13
CA ARG A 203 -14.59 -7.48 -42.29
C ARG A 203 -13.60 -6.38 -41.93
N LEU A 204 -13.19 -5.56 -42.91
CA LEU A 204 -12.33 -4.40 -42.66
C LEU A 204 -12.95 -3.43 -41.66
N ALA A 205 -14.24 -3.09 -41.82
CA ALA A 205 -14.94 -2.22 -40.87
C ALA A 205 -14.96 -2.81 -39.48
N SER A 206 -15.21 -4.11 -39.32
CA SER A 206 -15.13 -4.81 -38.03
C SER A 206 -13.75 -4.73 -37.41
N GLN A 207 -12.67 -4.92 -38.17
CA GLN A 207 -11.30 -4.83 -37.65
C GLN A 207 -10.92 -3.40 -37.25
N GLN A 208 -11.42 -2.38 -37.89
CA GLN A 208 -11.23 -0.98 -37.48
C GLN A 208 -11.89 -0.69 -36.13
N VAL A 209 -13.08 -1.25 -35.88
CA VAL A 209 -13.73 -1.18 -34.53
C VAL A 209 -12.89 -1.87 -33.47
N GLN A 210 -12.36 -3.06 -33.78
CA GLN A 210 -11.50 -3.80 -32.84
C GLN A 210 -10.20 -3.04 -32.52
N LEU A 211 -9.61 -2.37 -33.53
CA LEU A 211 -8.43 -1.53 -33.32
C LEU A 211 -8.75 -0.33 -32.40
N ALA A 212 -9.85 0.37 -32.62
CA ALA A 212 -10.27 1.48 -31.75
C ALA A 212 -10.48 1.01 -30.28
N GLN A 213 -11.08 -0.16 -30.10
CA GLN A 213 -11.25 -0.75 -28.77
C GLN A 213 -9.91 -1.11 -28.13
N ALA A 214 -8.97 -1.70 -28.88
CA ALA A 214 -7.63 -2.03 -28.39
C ALA A 214 -6.86 -0.75 -27.95
N GLN A 215 -6.96 0.33 -28.72
CA GLN A 215 -6.37 1.62 -28.37
C GLN A 215 -6.95 2.18 -27.06
N THR A 216 -8.29 2.16 -26.90
CA THR A 216 -8.94 2.57 -25.64
C THR A 216 -8.48 1.73 -24.45
N ASN A 217 -8.31 0.42 -24.63
CA ASN A 217 -7.83 -0.47 -23.59
C ASN A 217 -6.37 -0.14 -23.19
N LEU A 218 -5.52 0.18 -24.17
CA LEU A 218 -4.14 0.61 -23.90
C LEU A 218 -4.10 1.92 -23.12
N ASP A 219 -4.91 2.91 -23.49
CA ASP A 219 -4.99 4.18 -22.76
C ASP A 219 -5.47 3.96 -21.32
N THR A 220 -6.46 3.10 -21.13
CA THR A 220 -6.93 2.71 -19.79
C THR A 220 -5.83 2.04 -18.97
N ALA A 221 -5.06 1.13 -19.56
CA ALA A 221 -3.94 0.46 -18.90
C ALA A 221 -2.84 1.47 -18.53
N ARG A 222 -2.52 2.42 -19.40
CA ARG A 222 -1.57 3.52 -19.13
C ARG A 222 -2.01 4.38 -17.96
N LEU A 223 -3.27 4.82 -17.93
CA LEU A 223 -3.83 5.59 -16.81
C LEU A 223 -3.79 4.81 -15.50
N ASN A 224 -4.07 3.51 -15.53
CA ASN A 224 -3.97 2.65 -14.34
C ASN A 224 -2.53 2.56 -13.83
N LEU A 225 -1.55 2.39 -14.71
CA LEU A 225 -0.14 2.37 -14.30
C LEU A 225 0.28 3.72 -13.71
N LEU A 226 -0.04 4.84 -14.36
CA LEU A 226 0.27 6.19 -13.85
C LEU A 226 -0.31 6.41 -12.46
N ARG A 227 -1.55 5.98 -12.23
CA ARG A 227 -2.18 6.04 -10.91
C ARG A 227 -1.44 5.20 -9.87
N VAL A 228 -1.04 3.98 -10.22
CA VAL A 228 -0.33 3.07 -9.31
C VAL A 228 1.04 3.62 -8.95
N ILE A 229 1.79 4.18 -9.90
CA ILE A 229 3.11 4.78 -9.65
C ILE A 229 3.03 6.18 -9.03
N GLY A 230 1.81 6.75 -8.89
CA GLY A 230 1.62 8.08 -8.30
C GLY A 230 2.08 9.24 -9.19
N SER A 231 2.13 9.03 -10.50
CA SER A 231 2.48 10.05 -11.50
C SER A 231 1.24 10.83 -11.97
N PRO A 232 1.42 12.07 -12.48
CA PRO A 232 0.32 12.80 -13.12
C PRO A 232 -0.31 12.00 -14.26
N LEU A 233 -1.64 11.95 -14.33
CA LEU A 233 -2.36 11.15 -15.35
C LEU A 233 -2.15 11.67 -16.78
N SER A 234 -1.64 12.90 -16.93
CA SER A 234 -1.26 13.50 -18.22
C SER A 234 0.17 13.18 -18.65
N ALA A 235 0.94 12.42 -17.86
CA ALA A 235 2.31 12.07 -18.21
C ALA A 235 2.31 11.07 -19.38
N GLU A 236 3.14 11.34 -20.38
CA GLU A 236 3.38 10.43 -21.49
C GLU A 236 4.61 9.55 -21.21
N PHE A 237 4.52 8.28 -21.52
CA PHE A 237 5.62 7.32 -21.40
C PHE A 237 5.46 6.21 -22.45
N SER A 238 6.57 5.56 -22.75
CA SER A 238 6.62 4.32 -23.51
C SER A 238 7.27 3.23 -22.66
N PRO A 239 6.68 2.01 -22.56
CA PRO A 239 7.34 0.92 -21.87
C PRO A 239 8.66 0.56 -22.59
N ALA A 240 9.73 0.40 -21.82
CA ALA A 240 11.06 0.07 -22.38
C ALA A 240 11.34 -1.44 -22.38
N ASP A 241 10.63 -2.20 -21.54
CA ASP A 241 10.78 -3.65 -21.47
C ASP A 241 9.81 -4.37 -22.41
N ALA A 242 10.12 -5.63 -22.72
CA ALA A 242 9.26 -6.50 -23.53
C ALA A 242 9.01 -7.83 -22.82
N MET A 243 7.76 -8.28 -22.82
CA MET A 243 7.44 -9.61 -22.33
C MET A 243 8.06 -10.69 -23.23
N ARG A 244 8.71 -11.68 -22.58
CA ARG A 244 9.30 -12.83 -23.27
C ARG A 244 8.76 -14.13 -22.67
N PHE A 245 8.74 -15.16 -23.50
CA PHE A 245 8.50 -16.52 -23.05
C PHE A 245 9.87 -17.19 -22.81
N GLU A 246 10.35 -17.10 -21.58
CA GLU A 246 11.59 -17.72 -21.13
C GLU A 246 11.28 -18.68 -19.98
N PRO A 247 10.88 -19.93 -20.29
CA PRO A 247 10.61 -20.91 -19.26
C PRO A 247 11.88 -21.25 -18.50
N GLN A 248 11.83 -21.13 -17.18
CA GLN A 248 12.91 -21.50 -16.28
C GLN A 248 12.49 -22.72 -15.48
N PRO A 249 13.43 -23.61 -15.10
CA PRO A 249 13.08 -24.76 -14.25
C PRO A 249 12.42 -24.26 -12.96
N ALA A 250 11.22 -24.76 -12.70
CA ALA A 250 10.52 -24.43 -11.47
C ALA A 250 11.32 -24.96 -10.25
N PRO A 251 11.41 -24.22 -9.15
CA PRO A 251 12.06 -24.72 -7.96
C PRO A 251 11.33 -25.94 -7.38
N GLU A 252 12.05 -26.82 -6.70
CA GLU A 252 11.46 -27.95 -5.99
C GLU A 252 10.49 -27.42 -4.91
N ALA A 253 9.27 -28.01 -4.85
CA ALA A 253 8.18 -27.51 -4.02
C ALA A 253 8.56 -27.36 -2.54
N GLY A 254 9.28 -28.36 -1.97
CA GLY A 254 9.71 -28.30 -0.57
C GLY A 254 10.75 -27.21 -0.32
N ALA A 255 11.63 -26.92 -1.29
CA ALA A 255 12.59 -25.83 -1.19
C ALA A 255 11.89 -24.47 -1.26
N ALA A 256 10.96 -24.30 -2.20
CA ALA A 256 10.17 -23.08 -2.34
C ALA A 256 9.32 -22.79 -1.08
N ILE A 257 8.70 -23.80 -0.48
CA ILE A 257 7.91 -23.66 0.76
C ILE A 257 8.82 -23.27 1.93
N ARG A 258 9.97 -23.92 2.11
CA ARG A 258 10.93 -23.54 3.18
C ARG A 258 11.39 -22.09 3.04
N GLN A 259 11.68 -21.67 1.82
CA GLN A 259 12.06 -20.29 1.52
C GLN A 259 10.92 -19.32 1.85
N ALA A 260 9.70 -19.60 1.39
CA ALA A 260 8.52 -18.77 1.65
C ALA A 260 8.24 -18.62 3.15
N LEU A 261 8.33 -19.71 3.92
CA LEU A 261 8.17 -19.68 5.38
C LEU A 261 9.23 -18.83 6.09
N GLY A 262 10.39 -18.63 5.48
CA GLY A 262 11.46 -17.75 6.00
C GLY A 262 11.32 -16.28 5.54
N GLU A 263 10.83 -16.03 4.33
CA GLU A 263 10.91 -14.72 3.69
C GLU A 263 9.56 -13.96 3.62
N ARG A 264 8.41 -14.65 3.77
CA ARG A 264 7.09 -14.01 3.71
C ARG A 264 6.90 -13.01 4.85
N LEU A 265 6.72 -11.75 4.49
CA LEU A 265 6.57 -10.64 5.43
C LEU A 265 5.30 -10.73 6.27
N GLU A 266 4.25 -11.36 5.77
CA GLU A 266 3.01 -11.60 6.50
C GLU A 266 3.27 -12.45 7.78
N LEU A 267 4.15 -13.44 7.70
CA LEU A 267 4.56 -14.24 8.87
C LEU A 267 5.36 -13.40 9.86
N SER A 268 6.20 -12.49 9.38
CA SER A 268 6.93 -11.54 10.22
C SER A 268 5.99 -10.57 10.93
N VAL A 269 4.95 -10.07 10.24
CA VAL A 269 3.89 -9.22 10.81
C VAL A 269 3.12 -9.99 11.88
N ALA A 270 2.65 -11.21 11.59
CA ALA A 270 1.91 -12.03 12.54
C ALA A 270 2.77 -12.38 13.79
N SER A 271 4.05 -12.71 13.61
CA SER A 271 4.97 -12.99 14.72
C SER A 271 5.25 -11.76 15.59
N ALA A 272 5.33 -10.57 15.01
CA ALA A 272 5.43 -9.32 15.75
C ALA A 272 4.14 -9.04 16.56
N GLY A 273 2.96 -9.33 16.01
CA GLY A 273 1.68 -9.26 16.70
C GLY A 273 1.61 -10.21 17.90
N LEU A 274 2.11 -11.43 17.75
CA LEU A 274 2.20 -12.40 18.86
C LEU A 274 3.09 -11.87 20.00
N ARG A 275 4.25 -11.28 19.71
CA ARG A 275 5.14 -10.68 20.72
C ARG A 275 4.47 -9.54 21.48
N ILE A 276 3.64 -8.74 20.81
CA ILE A 276 2.84 -7.69 21.46
C ILE A 276 1.85 -8.32 22.43
N ALA A 277 1.08 -9.32 22.00
CA ALA A 277 0.11 -10.02 22.85
C ALA A 277 0.76 -10.67 24.06
N GLU A 278 1.96 -11.27 23.92
CA GLU A 278 2.75 -11.82 25.01
C GLU A 278 3.21 -10.74 26.00
N ALA A 279 3.66 -9.57 25.49
CA ALA A 279 4.06 -8.46 26.34
C ALA A 279 2.87 -7.87 27.12
N GLU A 280 1.70 -7.76 26.48
CA GLU A 280 0.45 -7.34 27.13
C GLU A 280 -0.01 -8.34 28.20
N ARG A 281 0.12 -9.66 27.95
CA ARG A 281 -0.15 -10.69 28.96
C ARG A 281 0.78 -10.52 30.17
N LYS A 282 2.07 -10.29 29.94
CA LYS A 282 3.04 -10.01 31.01
C LYS A 282 2.70 -8.72 31.77
N ALA A 283 2.18 -7.70 31.08
CA ALA A 283 1.68 -6.48 31.71
C ALA A 283 0.47 -6.75 32.62
N ALA A 284 -0.50 -7.55 32.14
CA ALA A 284 -1.66 -7.94 32.93
C ALA A 284 -1.27 -8.75 34.18
N ILE A 285 -0.34 -9.71 34.05
CA ILE A 285 0.23 -10.46 35.20
C ILE A 285 0.90 -9.51 36.18
N GLY A 286 1.60 -8.49 35.66
CA GLY A 286 2.22 -7.44 36.48
C GLY A 286 1.25 -6.66 37.37
N GLY A 287 -0.05 -6.68 37.07
CA GLY A 287 -1.10 -6.08 37.89
C GLY A 287 -1.24 -6.67 39.31
N TRP A 288 -0.58 -7.78 39.60
CA TRP A 288 -0.44 -8.32 40.97
C TRP A 288 0.77 -7.75 41.71
N ALA A 289 1.71 -7.10 41.00
CA ALA A 289 2.91 -6.59 41.63
C ALA A 289 2.64 -5.23 42.30
N PRO A 290 3.36 -4.90 43.39
CA PRO A 290 3.33 -3.56 43.96
C PRO A 290 3.87 -2.54 42.96
N SER A 291 3.41 -1.29 43.08
CA SER A 291 3.98 -0.14 42.38
C SER A 291 4.57 0.86 43.37
N VAL A 292 5.62 1.55 42.94
CA VAL A 292 6.32 2.56 43.76
C VAL A 292 6.40 3.84 42.94
N SER A 293 5.94 4.93 43.52
CA SER A 293 6.04 6.26 42.91
C SER A 293 6.64 7.27 43.87
N ALA A 294 7.47 8.15 43.35
CA ALA A 294 7.88 9.38 44.04
C ALA A 294 6.93 10.49 43.65
N PHE A 295 6.61 11.33 44.61
CA PHE A 295 5.83 12.54 44.34
C PHE A 295 6.42 13.73 45.09
N GLY A 296 6.22 14.90 44.56
CA GLY A 296 6.59 16.15 45.20
C GLY A 296 5.78 17.30 44.66
N ASP A 297 5.50 18.25 45.51
CA ASP A 297 4.92 19.52 45.13
C ASP A 297 5.64 20.69 45.77
N TYR A 298 5.63 21.81 45.08
CA TYR A 298 6.11 23.10 45.59
C TYR A 298 5.21 24.20 45.04
N GLY A 299 4.69 25.06 45.95
CA GLY A 299 3.80 26.12 45.53
C GLY A 299 3.51 27.08 46.66
N SER A 300 2.55 27.98 46.41
CA SER A 300 2.06 28.94 47.39
C SER A 300 0.55 28.76 47.54
N SER A 301 0.08 28.79 48.80
CA SER A 301 -1.34 28.79 49.12
C SER A 301 -1.70 29.89 50.10
N GLY A 302 -2.85 30.54 49.83
CA GLY A 302 -3.30 31.69 50.62
C GLY A 302 -4.80 31.97 50.43
N LEU A 303 -5.25 33.13 50.91
CA LEU A 303 -6.64 33.54 50.77
C LEU A 303 -6.96 34.07 49.37
N LYS A 304 -6.03 34.83 48.75
CA LYS A 304 -6.09 35.36 47.39
C LYS A 304 -4.67 35.45 46.84
N PRO A 305 -4.52 35.59 45.52
CA PRO A 305 -3.22 35.94 44.96
C PRO A 305 -2.67 37.22 45.61
N ASN A 306 -1.44 37.17 46.13
CA ASN A 306 -0.73 38.27 46.80
C ASN A 306 -1.33 38.68 48.18
N GLU A 307 -2.17 37.84 48.79
CA GLU A 307 -2.73 38.13 50.13
C GLU A 307 -2.58 36.85 51.02
N VAL A 308 -1.69 36.94 51.98
CA VAL A 308 -1.39 35.87 52.97
C VAL A 308 -1.04 34.55 52.27
N ASP A 309 -0.28 34.63 51.18
CA ASP A 309 0.22 33.45 50.47
C ASP A 309 1.58 33.01 51.07
N LEU A 310 1.65 31.72 51.40
CA LEU A 310 2.86 31.12 52.01
C LEU A 310 3.34 29.96 51.16
N PRO A 311 4.67 29.79 50.99
CA PRO A 311 5.21 28.64 50.27
C PRO A 311 4.96 27.38 51.02
N THR A 312 4.43 26.35 50.31
CA THR A 312 4.20 25.03 50.84
C THR A 312 4.87 23.98 49.93
N ARG A 313 5.31 22.89 50.52
CA ARG A 313 5.92 21.76 49.80
C ARG A 313 5.54 20.43 50.42
N SER A 314 5.43 19.41 49.60
CA SER A 314 5.48 18.03 50.08
C SER A 314 6.41 17.20 49.18
N VAL A 315 7.06 16.20 49.75
CA VAL A 315 7.89 15.23 49.03
C VAL A 315 7.69 13.90 49.71
N GLY A 316 7.46 12.85 48.94
CA GLY A 316 7.22 11.54 49.50
C GLY A 316 7.38 10.40 48.50
N ILE A 317 7.37 9.20 49.02
CA ILE A 317 7.32 7.95 48.26
C ILE A 317 6.01 7.25 48.62
N ARG A 318 5.30 6.78 47.59
CA ARG A 318 4.08 6.00 47.75
C ARG A 318 4.32 4.59 47.23
N VAL A 319 3.94 3.61 48.02
CA VAL A 319 3.92 2.19 47.63
C VAL A 319 2.48 1.72 47.63
N ASP A 320 2.01 1.31 46.46
CA ASP A 320 0.65 0.77 46.27
C ASP A 320 0.73 -0.73 46.07
N VAL A 321 0.10 -1.51 46.97
CA VAL A 321 0.04 -2.97 46.92
C VAL A 321 -1.39 -3.40 46.68
N PRO A 322 -1.71 -3.98 45.51
CA PRO A 322 -3.06 -4.44 45.23
C PRO A 322 -3.36 -5.74 45.99
N ILE A 323 -4.16 -5.65 47.05
CA ILE A 323 -4.56 -6.82 47.85
C ILE A 323 -5.77 -7.52 47.24
N PHE A 324 -6.79 -6.76 46.88
CA PHE A 324 -8.01 -7.27 46.26
C PHE A 324 -8.65 -6.19 45.39
N ASN A 325 -8.93 -6.53 44.14
CA ASN A 325 -9.51 -5.62 43.14
C ASN A 325 -10.78 -6.19 42.45
N GLY A 326 -11.59 -6.96 43.19
CA GLY A 326 -12.82 -7.54 42.67
C GLY A 326 -12.62 -8.56 41.57
N GLY A 327 -11.44 -9.19 41.45
CA GLY A 327 -11.13 -10.17 40.39
C GLY A 327 -10.71 -9.56 39.04
N ARG A 328 -10.58 -8.22 38.95
CA ARG A 328 -10.21 -7.52 37.72
C ARG A 328 -8.91 -8.04 37.12
N THR A 329 -7.82 -8.10 37.88
CA THR A 329 -6.52 -8.57 37.38
C THR A 329 -6.58 -10.01 36.87
N ARG A 330 -7.35 -10.90 37.54
CA ARG A 330 -7.55 -12.29 37.07
C ARG A 330 -8.23 -12.31 35.71
N SER A 331 -9.27 -11.51 35.53
CA SER A 331 -10.02 -11.41 34.27
C SER A 331 -9.16 -10.79 33.14
N GLU A 332 -8.36 -9.76 33.45
CA GLU A 332 -7.40 -9.16 32.52
C GLU A 332 -6.34 -10.17 32.05
N VAL A 333 -5.79 -10.97 32.96
CA VAL A 333 -4.83 -12.05 32.62
C VAL A 333 -5.49 -13.12 31.77
N GLN A 334 -6.73 -13.52 32.08
CA GLN A 334 -7.46 -14.50 31.29
C GLN A 334 -7.74 -13.97 29.86
N ALA A 335 -8.17 -12.73 29.73
CA ALA A 335 -8.40 -12.07 28.44
C ALA A 335 -7.10 -11.97 27.62
N ALA A 336 -6.00 -11.52 28.23
CA ALA A 336 -4.70 -11.42 27.58
C ALA A 336 -4.15 -12.80 27.16
N THR A 337 -4.35 -13.83 28.00
CA THR A 337 -3.96 -15.21 27.65
C THR A 337 -4.76 -15.73 26.44
N SER A 338 -6.05 -15.40 26.36
CA SER A 338 -6.87 -15.74 25.19
C SER A 338 -6.37 -15.05 23.93
N ARG A 339 -5.95 -13.76 24.00
CA ARG A 339 -5.36 -13.03 22.85
C ARG A 339 -4.07 -13.68 22.35
N VAL A 340 -3.20 -14.14 23.26
CA VAL A 340 -1.98 -14.89 22.87
C VAL A 340 -2.35 -16.15 22.09
N ARG A 341 -3.29 -16.97 22.60
CA ARG A 341 -3.75 -18.18 21.89
C ARG A 341 -4.36 -17.86 20.52
N GLN A 342 -5.12 -16.78 20.41
CA GLN A 342 -5.67 -16.33 19.13
C GLN A 342 -4.54 -15.99 18.14
N ALA A 343 -3.52 -15.25 18.57
CA ALA A 343 -2.37 -14.89 17.74
C ALA A 343 -1.55 -16.14 17.33
N GLU A 344 -1.38 -17.13 18.22
CA GLU A 344 -0.72 -18.42 17.92
C GLU A 344 -1.49 -19.19 16.84
N MET A 345 -2.82 -19.30 16.99
CA MET A 345 -3.68 -19.98 16.00
C MET A 345 -3.63 -19.28 14.65
N GLN A 346 -3.70 -17.94 14.62
CA GLN A 346 -3.59 -17.14 13.39
C GLN A 346 -2.24 -17.33 12.70
N LEU A 347 -1.14 -17.37 13.47
CA LEU A 347 0.19 -17.62 12.91
C LEU A 347 0.32 -19.05 12.34
N SER A 348 -0.28 -20.03 13.00
CA SER A 348 -0.31 -21.43 12.51
C SER A 348 -1.12 -21.56 11.22
N ASP A 349 -2.30 -20.95 11.16
CA ASP A 349 -3.16 -20.95 9.95
C ASP A 349 -2.45 -20.24 8.78
N LEU A 350 -1.80 -19.11 9.06
CA LEU A 350 -1.06 -18.35 8.04
C LEU A 350 0.10 -19.17 7.45
N ARG A 351 0.78 -20.01 8.26
CA ARG A 351 1.81 -20.92 7.73
C ARG A 351 1.24 -21.94 6.75
N ALA A 352 0.09 -22.51 7.06
CA ALA A 352 -0.59 -23.42 6.15
C ALA A 352 -1.08 -22.72 4.87
N ALA A 353 -1.56 -21.47 5.01
CA ALA A 353 -1.93 -20.63 3.86
C ALA A 353 -0.72 -20.35 2.95
N VAL A 354 0.44 -20.02 3.51
CA VAL A 354 1.69 -19.80 2.74
C VAL A 354 2.10 -21.06 1.99
N GLU A 355 2.03 -22.25 2.62
CA GLU A 355 2.32 -23.51 1.94
C GLU A 355 1.37 -23.75 0.77
N LYS A 356 0.05 -23.56 1.00
CA LYS A 356 -0.97 -23.66 -0.06
C LYS A 356 -0.68 -22.71 -1.20
N ASP A 357 -0.40 -21.43 -0.91
CA ASP A 357 -0.15 -20.40 -1.91
C ASP A 357 1.05 -20.73 -2.82
N VAL A 358 2.14 -21.26 -2.23
CA VAL A 358 3.33 -21.67 -3.00
C VAL A 358 3.01 -22.86 -3.91
N ARG A 359 2.31 -23.91 -3.39
CA ARG A 359 1.91 -25.05 -4.20
C ARG A 359 1.03 -24.61 -5.37
N GLN A 360 0.02 -23.80 -5.08
CA GLN A 360 -0.91 -23.29 -6.09
C GLN A 360 -0.20 -22.40 -7.14
N ALA A 361 0.80 -21.61 -6.73
CA ALA A 361 1.58 -20.80 -7.66
C ALA A 361 2.46 -21.66 -8.59
N LEU A 362 3.06 -22.73 -8.08
CA LEU A 362 3.83 -23.69 -8.88
C LEU A 362 2.96 -24.41 -9.90
N ASP A 363 1.80 -24.94 -9.48
CA ASP A 363 0.86 -25.64 -10.37
C ASP A 363 0.32 -24.67 -11.45
N ASN A 364 0.01 -23.43 -11.07
CA ASN A 364 -0.46 -22.41 -12.00
C ASN A 364 0.64 -22.05 -13.02
N LEU A 365 1.89 -21.89 -12.58
CA LEU A 365 3.00 -21.60 -13.50
C LEU A 365 3.18 -22.71 -14.53
N ALA A 366 3.18 -24.00 -14.11
CA ALA A 366 3.28 -25.13 -15.01
C ALA A 366 2.13 -25.15 -16.04
N THR A 367 0.90 -24.89 -15.59
CA THR A 367 -0.27 -24.81 -16.46
C THR A 367 -0.14 -23.68 -17.49
N ARG A 368 0.31 -22.49 -17.06
CA ARG A 368 0.46 -21.33 -17.98
C ARG A 368 1.61 -21.51 -18.97
N GLU A 369 2.65 -22.23 -18.58
CA GLU A 369 3.73 -22.61 -19.48
C GLU A 369 3.25 -23.51 -20.61
N GLU A 370 2.48 -24.56 -20.30
CA GLU A 370 1.88 -25.45 -21.31
C GLU A 370 0.87 -24.71 -22.22
N GLN A 371 0.04 -23.84 -21.63
CA GLN A 371 -0.89 -23.01 -22.40
C GLN A 371 -0.14 -22.08 -23.37
N MET A 372 0.97 -21.48 -22.96
CA MET A 372 1.77 -20.62 -23.82
C MET A 372 2.41 -21.40 -24.97
N ARG A 373 2.94 -22.61 -24.71
CA ARG A 373 3.49 -23.48 -25.78
C ARG A 373 2.40 -23.87 -26.78
N ALA A 374 1.21 -24.23 -26.32
CA ALA A 374 0.08 -24.54 -27.17
C ALA A 374 -0.38 -23.33 -27.99
N ALA A 375 -0.44 -22.13 -27.37
CA ALA A 375 -0.80 -20.90 -28.05
C ALA A 375 0.21 -20.52 -29.16
N GLN A 376 1.52 -20.68 -28.94
CA GLN A 376 2.54 -20.46 -29.96
C GLN A 376 2.36 -21.42 -31.14
N LYS A 377 2.10 -22.71 -30.86
CA LYS A 377 1.87 -23.69 -31.91
C LYS A 377 0.59 -23.42 -32.69
N ASN A 378 -0.49 -23.02 -32.01
CA ASN A 378 -1.74 -22.63 -32.67
C ASN A 378 -1.53 -21.42 -33.59
N LEU A 379 -0.80 -20.41 -33.15
CA LEU A 379 -0.47 -19.23 -33.96
C LEU A 379 0.31 -19.60 -35.22
N GLU A 380 1.32 -20.48 -35.12
CA GLU A 380 2.09 -20.97 -36.28
C GLU A 380 1.17 -21.68 -37.28
N LEU A 381 0.29 -22.56 -36.80
CA LEU A 381 -0.63 -23.34 -37.64
C LEU A 381 -1.67 -22.43 -38.30
N ALA A 382 -2.27 -21.48 -37.59
CA ALA A 382 -3.25 -20.53 -38.15
C ALA A 382 -2.61 -19.62 -39.21
N GLN A 383 -1.35 -19.21 -39.04
CA GLN A 383 -0.60 -18.47 -40.07
C GLN A 383 -0.45 -19.29 -41.36
N ARG A 384 -0.10 -20.58 -41.20
CA ARG A 384 0.06 -21.49 -42.33
C ARG A 384 -1.28 -21.74 -43.03
N GLU A 385 -2.36 -21.96 -42.27
CA GLU A 385 -3.71 -22.16 -42.78
C GLU A 385 -4.17 -20.95 -43.65
N LEU A 386 -4.01 -19.74 -43.12
CA LEU A 386 -4.35 -18.53 -43.90
C LEU A 386 -3.53 -18.43 -45.21
N SER A 387 -2.21 -18.72 -45.16
CA SER A 387 -1.38 -18.72 -46.36
C SER A 387 -1.89 -19.68 -47.42
N LEU A 388 -2.23 -20.91 -47.03
CA LEU A 388 -2.79 -21.93 -47.94
C LEU A 388 -4.15 -21.54 -48.47
N ALA A 389 -5.05 -21.00 -47.63
CA ALA A 389 -6.37 -20.52 -48.07
C ALA A 389 -6.27 -19.36 -49.08
N GLN A 390 -5.34 -18.41 -48.87
CA GLN A 390 -5.06 -17.33 -49.81
C GLN A 390 -4.54 -17.85 -51.14
N ASP A 391 -3.62 -18.81 -51.17
CA ASP A 391 -3.09 -19.41 -52.41
C ASP A 391 -4.19 -20.14 -53.19
N ARG A 392 -5.07 -20.89 -52.52
CA ARG A 392 -6.20 -21.57 -53.14
C ARG A 392 -7.20 -20.56 -53.73
N PHE A 393 -7.50 -19.49 -53.03
CA PHE A 393 -8.37 -18.42 -53.52
C PHE A 393 -7.76 -17.66 -54.70
N ARG A 394 -6.47 -17.34 -54.70
CA ARG A 394 -5.75 -16.70 -55.80
C ARG A 394 -5.82 -17.55 -57.06
N ASN A 395 -5.76 -18.86 -56.95
CA ASN A 395 -5.81 -19.80 -58.06
C ASN A 395 -7.24 -20.19 -58.47
N GLY A 396 -8.28 -19.57 -57.86
CA GLY A 396 -9.67 -19.84 -58.19
C GLY A 396 -10.21 -21.21 -57.78
N VAL A 397 -9.50 -21.91 -56.87
CA VAL A 397 -9.82 -23.27 -56.37
C VAL A 397 -10.69 -23.23 -55.11
N ALA A 398 -10.71 -22.11 -54.40
CA ALA A 398 -11.48 -21.91 -53.17
C ALA A 398 -12.29 -20.61 -53.25
N ASP A 399 -13.34 -20.51 -52.45
CA ASP A 399 -14.12 -19.30 -52.29
C ASP A 399 -13.56 -18.39 -51.17
N ASN A 400 -14.11 -17.18 -51.09
CA ASN A 400 -13.70 -16.20 -50.05
C ASN A 400 -14.09 -16.63 -48.62
N ILE A 401 -14.98 -17.59 -48.46
CA ILE A 401 -15.42 -18.10 -47.14
C ILE A 401 -14.25 -18.79 -46.44
N GLU A 402 -13.48 -19.62 -47.17
CA GLU A 402 -12.29 -20.32 -46.64
C GLU A 402 -11.22 -19.32 -46.14
N VAL A 403 -10.96 -18.27 -46.94
CA VAL A 403 -10.01 -17.22 -46.54
C VAL A 403 -10.48 -16.44 -45.33
N THR A 404 -11.78 -16.11 -45.28
CA THR A 404 -12.36 -15.37 -44.14
C THR A 404 -12.35 -16.21 -42.86
N ALA A 405 -12.60 -17.52 -42.95
CA ALA A 405 -12.51 -18.46 -41.81
C ALA A 405 -11.08 -18.54 -41.28
N ALA A 406 -10.11 -18.76 -42.18
CA ALA A 406 -8.69 -18.82 -41.81
C ALA A 406 -8.16 -17.49 -41.21
N GLN A 407 -8.65 -16.35 -41.72
CA GLN A 407 -8.38 -15.02 -41.17
C GLN A 407 -8.89 -14.92 -39.70
N THR A 408 -10.14 -15.37 -39.47
CA THR A 408 -10.73 -15.34 -38.12
C THR A 408 -9.95 -16.20 -37.14
N GLU A 409 -9.50 -17.38 -37.58
CA GLU A 409 -8.70 -18.29 -36.78
C GLU A 409 -7.33 -17.68 -36.42
N LEU A 410 -6.66 -17.02 -37.39
CA LEU A 410 -5.41 -16.30 -37.12
C LEU A 410 -5.58 -15.15 -36.12
N GLU A 411 -6.67 -14.39 -36.22
CA GLU A 411 -6.98 -13.31 -35.27
C GLU A 411 -7.17 -13.86 -33.86
N ASN A 412 -7.93 -14.95 -33.72
CA ASN A 412 -8.13 -15.63 -32.43
C ASN A 412 -6.80 -16.18 -31.88
N ALA A 413 -6.00 -16.83 -32.73
CA ALA A 413 -4.70 -17.36 -32.35
C ALA A 413 -3.71 -16.27 -31.89
N ARG A 414 -3.70 -15.10 -32.55
CA ARG A 414 -2.91 -13.93 -32.12
C ARG A 414 -3.34 -13.43 -30.72
N GLN A 415 -4.66 -13.27 -30.53
CA GLN A 415 -5.18 -12.81 -29.24
C GLN A 415 -4.87 -13.81 -28.10
N ILE A 416 -5.03 -15.11 -28.35
CA ILE A 416 -4.68 -16.16 -27.41
C ILE A 416 -3.17 -16.13 -27.09
N ALA A 417 -2.31 -15.94 -28.11
CA ALA A 417 -0.86 -15.85 -27.87
C ALA A 417 -0.46 -14.64 -27.01
N VAL A 418 -1.04 -13.47 -27.27
CA VAL A 418 -0.80 -12.26 -26.46
C VAL A 418 -1.26 -12.46 -25.02
N SER A 419 -2.48 -12.93 -24.82
CA SER A 419 -3.00 -13.12 -23.45
C SER A 419 -2.28 -14.26 -22.71
N SER A 420 -1.90 -15.37 -23.39
CA SER A 420 -1.13 -16.45 -22.79
C SER A 420 0.25 -15.99 -22.33
N LEU A 421 0.93 -15.13 -23.10
CA LEU A 421 2.21 -14.55 -22.73
C LEU A 421 2.10 -13.67 -21.50
N ALA A 422 1.07 -12.83 -21.41
CA ALA A 422 0.80 -12.02 -20.23
C ALA A 422 0.51 -12.89 -19.00
N GLN A 423 -0.36 -13.89 -19.15
CA GLN A 423 -0.73 -14.82 -18.07
C GLN A 423 0.47 -15.66 -17.57
N PHE A 424 1.38 -16.05 -18.44
CA PHE A 424 2.63 -16.71 -18.06
C PHE A 424 3.50 -15.79 -17.19
N ASN A 425 3.69 -14.53 -17.58
CA ASN A 425 4.48 -13.58 -16.81
C ASN A 425 3.80 -13.22 -15.47
N ILE A 426 2.47 -13.13 -15.43
CA ILE A 426 1.70 -12.97 -14.19
C ILE A 426 1.89 -14.19 -13.27
N ALA A 427 1.87 -15.40 -13.80
CA ALA A 427 2.10 -16.61 -13.01
C ALA A 427 3.53 -16.66 -12.44
N ARG A 428 4.54 -16.24 -13.22
CA ARG A 428 5.92 -16.06 -12.70
C ARG A 428 5.95 -15.06 -11.55
N LEU A 429 5.37 -13.88 -11.72
CA LEU A 429 5.28 -12.86 -10.67
C LEU A 429 4.59 -13.41 -9.42
N ASN A 430 3.49 -14.14 -9.58
CA ASN A 430 2.74 -14.74 -8.47
C ASN A 430 3.60 -15.76 -7.70
N LEU A 431 4.43 -16.55 -8.39
CA LEU A 431 5.36 -17.45 -7.73
C LEU A 431 6.43 -16.69 -6.94
N PHE A 432 7.06 -15.67 -7.54
CA PHE A 432 8.00 -14.80 -6.81
C PHE A 432 7.34 -14.15 -5.60
N SER A 433 6.11 -13.67 -5.74
CA SER A 433 5.33 -13.08 -4.66
C SER A 433 4.99 -14.08 -3.56
N ALA A 434 4.57 -15.31 -3.93
CA ALA A 434 4.29 -16.40 -3.00
C ALA A 434 5.52 -16.83 -2.20
N MET A 435 6.72 -16.72 -2.79
CA MET A 435 7.99 -16.97 -2.14
C MET A 435 8.53 -15.78 -1.32
N GLY A 436 7.84 -14.62 -1.33
CA GLY A 436 8.29 -13.40 -0.62
C GLY A 436 9.29 -12.54 -1.40
N ARG A 437 9.52 -12.81 -2.69
CA ARG A 437 10.57 -12.23 -3.54
C ARG A 437 10.04 -11.41 -4.73
N ALA A 438 8.89 -10.75 -4.59
CA ALA A 438 8.28 -10.01 -5.69
C ALA A 438 9.22 -8.96 -6.35
N ARG A 439 10.20 -8.43 -5.62
CA ARG A 439 11.20 -7.47 -6.13
C ARG A 439 12.23 -8.09 -7.09
N ASP A 440 12.41 -9.40 -7.03
CA ASP A 440 13.40 -10.11 -7.86
C ASP A 440 12.85 -10.47 -9.24
N PHE A 441 11.58 -10.16 -9.48
CA PHE A 441 10.93 -10.40 -10.77
C PHE A 441 11.54 -9.50 -11.87
N THR A 442 11.91 -10.12 -12.98
CA THR A 442 12.33 -9.47 -14.24
C THR A 442 11.66 -10.19 -15.42
N PHE A 443 11.52 -9.46 -16.55
CA PHE A 443 10.97 -10.03 -17.79
C PHE A 443 11.94 -10.98 -18.45
#